data_83b12aa3a268e16c6ee1720b67fde29b
#
_entry.id   83b12aa3a268e16c6ee1720b67fde29b
#
_cell.length_a   1.000
_cell.length_b   1.000
_cell.length_c   1.000
_cell.angle_alpha   90.00
_cell.angle_beta   90.00
_cell.angle_gamma   90.00
#
_symmetry.space_group_name_H-M   'P 1'
#
loop_
_entity.id
_entity.type
_entity.pdbx_description
1 polymer ?
#
loop_
_entity_poly.entity_id
_entity_poly.type
_entity_poly.pdbx_seq_one_letter_code
_entity_poly.pdbx_strand_id
1 'polypeptide(L)'
;LPQLFGDAAVLDEAEQLTQSPKCLRAIAHLRQVLSILQDYGCADCVSIDLGLTQQANYYSGVVFHGLAAELGQPLLSGGRYDGLPAQFGRPMPATGFALSLKLTLMALERQGETFAPPVPDVILSFAPGGLRSAIAYAHQLRDKGVSVALLYGLTAEELHQRVDSGEASAAVYLNGSVFEQYGKAVF
;
A
#
# COMPACT_ATOMS: atom_id res chain seq x y z
N LEU A 1 26.29 -8.24 -20.04
CA LEU A 1 25.05 -8.62 -19.36
C LEU A 1 24.19 -7.40 -18.88
N PRO A 2 24.76 -6.31 -18.34
CA PRO A 2 23.93 -5.20 -17.81
C PRO A 2 23.07 -4.46 -18.85
N GLN A 3 23.20 -4.77 -20.13
CA GLN A 3 22.43 -4.15 -21.22
C GLN A 3 21.35 -5.07 -21.79
N LEU A 4 21.21 -6.30 -21.25
CA LEU A 4 20.20 -7.26 -21.69
C LEU A 4 18.89 -7.01 -20.95
N PHE A 5 17.99 -6.31 -21.63
CA PHE A 5 16.65 -6.00 -21.18
C PHE A 5 15.64 -6.25 -22.32
N GLY A 6 14.54 -6.92 -22.01
CA GLY A 6 13.49 -7.18 -23.00
C GLY A 6 12.59 -8.35 -22.64
N ASP A 7 12.07 -9.01 -23.65
CA ASP A 7 11.25 -10.20 -23.53
C ASP A 7 12.10 -11.48 -23.29
N ALA A 8 11.49 -12.65 -23.43
CA ALA A 8 12.16 -13.93 -23.20
C ALA A 8 13.37 -14.20 -24.15
N ALA A 9 13.46 -13.53 -25.30
CA ALA A 9 14.57 -13.68 -26.25
C ALA A 9 15.91 -13.21 -25.65
N VAL A 10 15.88 -12.28 -24.69
CA VAL A 10 17.07 -11.85 -23.93
C VAL A 10 17.78 -13.04 -23.25
N LEU A 11 17.05 -14.07 -22.88
CA LEU A 11 17.65 -15.28 -22.26
C LEU A 11 18.43 -16.12 -23.26
N ASP A 12 18.06 -16.11 -24.55
CA ASP A 12 18.80 -16.78 -25.61
C ASP A 12 20.15 -16.08 -25.87
N GLU A 13 20.13 -14.74 -25.88
CA GLU A 13 21.35 -13.96 -25.99
C GLU A 13 22.27 -14.16 -24.77
N ALA A 14 21.69 -14.15 -23.56
CA ALA A 14 22.45 -14.37 -22.34
C ALA A 14 23.13 -15.77 -22.30
N GLU A 15 22.45 -16.79 -22.81
CA GLU A 15 22.96 -18.15 -22.88
C GLU A 15 24.18 -18.25 -23.79
N GLN A 16 24.18 -17.50 -24.92
CA GLN A 16 25.34 -17.45 -25.84
C GLN A 16 26.56 -16.75 -25.27
N LEU A 17 26.34 -15.82 -24.30
CA LEU A 17 27.39 -15.00 -23.69
C LEU A 17 28.08 -15.67 -22.50
N THR A 18 27.61 -16.83 -22.04
CA THR A 18 28.16 -17.48 -20.84
C THR A 18 28.38 -18.98 -21.03
N GLN A 19 29.49 -19.46 -20.46
CA GLN A 19 29.75 -20.91 -20.30
C GLN A 19 29.69 -21.33 -18.82
N SER A 20 29.38 -20.40 -17.92
CA SER A 20 29.31 -20.69 -16.49
C SER A 20 28.12 -21.59 -16.18
N PRO A 21 28.32 -22.79 -15.58
CA PRO A 21 27.22 -23.66 -15.20
C PRO A 21 26.23 -23.00 -14.21
N LYS A 22 26.71 -22.08 -13.41
CA LYS A 22 25.87 -21.30 -12.47
C LYS A 22 24.94 -20.34 -13.22
N CYS A 23 25.45 -19.64 -14.22
CA CYS A 23 24.67 -18.72 -15.04
C CYS A 23 23.65 -19.48 -15.89
N LEU A 24 24.06 -20.59 -16.52
CA LEU A 24 23.16 -21.44 -17.33
C LEU A 24 22.00 -21.99 -16.48
N ARG A 25 22.26 -22.44 -15.26
CA ARG A 25 21.18 -22.84 -14.33
C ARG A 25 20.23 -21.70 -13.96
N ALA A 26 20.76 -20.49 -13.78
CA ALA A 26 19.92 -19.32 -13.47
C ALA A 26 19.01 -18.97 -14.67
N ILE A 27 19.55 -19.00 -15.88
CA ILE A 27 18.79 -18.77 -17.12
C ILE A 27 17.69 -19.84 -17.28
N ALA A 28 18.03 -21.11 -17.11
CA ALA A 28 17.07 -22.21 -17.18
C ALA A 28 15.93 -22.04 -16.13
N HIS A 29 16.28 -21.59 -14.93
CA HIS A 29 15.28 -21.32 -13.90
C HIS A 29 14.36 -20.14 -14.27
N LEU A 30 14.90 -19.05 -14.83
CA LEU A 30 14.09 -17.93 -15.32
C LEU A 30 13.13 -18.38 -16.43
N ARG A 31 13.57 -19.24 -17.36
CA ARG A 31 12.69 -19.82 -18.39
C ARG A 31 11.52 -20.62 -17.78
N GLN A 32 11.78 -21.39 -16.71
CA GLN A 32 10.72 -22.12 -16.01
C GLN A 32 9.72 -21.15 -15.36
N VAL A 33 10.20 -20.09 -14.73
CA VAL A 33 9.31 -19.05 -14.13
C VAL A 33 8.46 -18.40 -15.22
N LEU A 34 9.05 -18.03 -16.35
CA LEU A 34 8.31 -17.43 -17.48
C LEU A 34 7.26 -18.38 -18.05
N SER A 35 7.58 -19.67 -18.20
CA SER A 35 6.61 -20.66 -18.66
C SER A 35 5.40 -20.75 -17.73
N ILE A 36 5.64 -20.73 -16.41
CA ILE A 36 4.55 -20.73 -15.43
C ILE A 36 3.72 -19.43 -15.52
N LEU A 37 4.37 -18.28 -15.67
CA LEU A 37 3.68 -17.00 -15.85
C LEU A 37 2.84 -16.95 -17.13
N GLN A 38 3.29 -17.62 -18.19
CA GLN A 38 2.53 -17.79 -19.42
C GLN A 38 1.26 -18.63 -19.19
N ASP A 39 1.37 -19.72 -18.44
CA ASP A 39 0.21 -20.54 -18.05
C ASP A 39 -0.82 -19.74 -17.21
N TYR A 40 -0.35 -18.77 -16.42
CA TYR A 40 -1.20 -17.82 -15.70
C TYR A 40 -1.74 -16.67 -16.55
N GLY A 41 -1.34 -16.56 -17.83
CA GLY A 41 -1.74 -15.45 -18.72
C GLY A 41 -1.09 -14.11 -18.37
N CYS A 42 0.04 -14.11 -17.69
CA CYS A 42 0.74 -12.91 -17.22
C CYS A 42 2.03 -12.61 -18.01
N ALA A 43 2.36 -13.36 -19.05
CA ALA A 43 3.63 -13.21 -19.77
C ALA A 43 3.81 -11.82 -20.39
N ASP A 44 2.74 -11.24 -20.94
CA ASP A 44 2.78 -9.93 -21.60
C ASP A 44 3.06 -8.75 -20.64
N CYS A 45 2.95 -8.99 -19.33
CA CYS A 45 3.22 -7.99 -18.30
C CYS A 45 4.65 -8.11 -17.72
N VAL A 46 5.49 -8.98 -18.26
CA VAL A 46 6.81 -9.31 -17.70
C VAL A 46 7.91 -8.96 -18.69
N SER A 47 8.93 -8.28 -18.20
CA SER A 47 10.19 -8.03 -18.90
C SER A 47 11.34 -8.65 -18.10
N ILE A 48 12.36 -9.10 -18.81
CA ILE A 48 13.60 -9.60 -18.21
C ILE A 48 14.63 -8.47 -18.18
N ASP A 49 15.21 -8.24 -17.01
CA ASP A 49 16.32 -7.31 -16.82
C ASP A 49 17.50 -8.06 -16.16
N LEU A 50 18.49 -8.41 -16.95
CA LEU A 50 19.70 -9.08 -16.44
C LEU A 50 20.70 -8.09 -15.82
N GLY A 51 20.44 -6.80 -15.91
CA GLY A 51 21.17 -5.75 -15.22
C GLY A 51 20.63 -5.46 -13.82
N LEU A 52 19.46 -6.01 -13.47
CA LEU A 52 18.86 -5.80 -12.17
C LEU A 52 19.72 -6.41 -11.07
N THR A 53 20.41 -5.55 -10.32
CA THR A 53 21.20 -5.96 -9.16
C THR A 53 20.55 -5.44 -7.89
N GLN A 54 20.42 -6.32 -6.90
CA GLN A 54 19.91 -5.95 -5.59
C GLN A 54 21.07 -5.76 -4.61
N GLN A 55 21.03 -4.68 -3.85
CA GLN A 55 22.01 -4.43 -2.79
C GLN A 55 21.82 -5.37 -1.58
N ALA A 56 20.67 -6.01 -1.46
CA ALA A 56 20.37 -6.89 -0.34
C ALA A 56 20.92 -8.31 -0.59
N ASN A 57 21.96 -8.68 0.14
CA ASN A 57 22.68 -9.95 0.02
C ASN A 57 21.90 -11.19 0.49
N TYR A 58 20.61 -11.07 0.83
CA TYR A 58 19.81 -12.18 1.32
C TYR A 58 19.04 -12.95 0.23
N TYR A 59 18.92 -12.38 -0.97
CA TYR A 59 18.26 -13.07 -2.07
C TYR A 59 19.07 -14.28 -2.57
N SER A 60 18.39 -15.41 -2.73
CA SER A 60 18.98 -16.68 -3.16
C SER A 60 18.52 -17.13 -4.55
N GLY A 61 17.61 -16.38 -5.19
CA GLY A 61 17.01 -16.76 -6.47
C GLY A 61 16.51 -15.55 -7.26
N VAL A 62 15.37 -15.72 -7.91
CA VAL A 62 14.74 -14.66 -8.73
C VAL A 62 14.44 -13.44 -7.89
N VAL A 63 14.71 -12.28 -8.45
CA VAL A 63 14.36 -10.95 -7.92
C VAL A 63 13.41 -10.30 -8.92
N PHE A 64 12.45 -9.53 -8.43
CA PHE A 64 11.50 -8.86 -9.29
C PHE A 64 11.10 -7.48 -8.74
N HIS A 65 10.75 -6.60 -9.67
CA HIS A 65 10.16 -5.29 -9.40
C HIS A 65 8.79 -5.19 -10.05
N GLY A 66 7.85 -4.55 -9.37
CA GLY A 66 6.60 -4.11 -9.97
C GLY A 66 6.73 -2.64 -10.33
N LEU A 67 6.45 -2.34 -11.59
CA LEU A 67 6.52 -1.01 -12.16
C LEU A 67 5.12 -0.56 -12.54
N ALA A 68 4.84 0.73 -12.41
CA ALA A 68 3.67 1.36 -12.98
C ALA A 68 4.11 2.47 -13.93
N ALA A 69 3.30 2.68 -14.98
CA ALA A 69 3.55 3.76 -15.91
C ALA A 69 3.71 5.10 -15.17
N GLU A 70 4.61 5.93 -15.63
CA GLU A 70 4.85 7.29 -15.14
C GLU A 70 5.46 7.44 -13.74
N LEU A 71 5.71 6.36 -12.98
CA LEU A 71 6.30 6.49 -11.66
C LEU A 71 7.83 6.63 -11.64
N GLY A 72 8.55 6.14 -12.63
CA GLY A 72 10.01 6.22 -12.70
C GLY A 72 10.77 5.44 -11.64
N GLN A 73 10.07 4.73 -10.75
CA GLN A 73 10.64 3.87 -9.70
C GLN A 73 9.71 2.71 -9.38
N PRO A 74 10.23 1.56 -8.90
CA PRO A 74 9.39 0.41 -8.58
C PRO A 74 8.50 0.70 -7.37
N LEU A 75 7.20 0.39 -7.49
CA LEU A 75 6.24 0.44 -6.38
C LEU A 75 6.25 -0.86 -5.56
N LEU A 76 6.76 -1.94 -6.14
CA LEU A 76 6.87 -3.25 -5.52
C LEU A 76 8.26 -3.81 -5.79
N SER A 77 8.86 -4.45 -4.79
CA SER A 77 10.14 -5.15 -4.91
C SER A 77 10.10 -6.45 -4.11
N GLY A 78 10.61 -7.51 -4.67
CA GLY A 78 10.62 -8.81 -4.03
C GLY A 78 11.59 -9.81 -4.65
N GLY A 79 11.56 -11.03 -4.12
CA GLY A 79 12.39 -12.12 -4.61
C GLY A 79 12.37 -13.35 -3.73
N ARG A 80 13.19 -14.33 -4.08
CA ARG A 80 13.39 -15.56 -3.32
C ARG A 80 14.57 -15.42 -2.35
N TYR A 81 14.40 -15.83 -1.10
CA TYR A 81 15.38 -15.63 -0.02
C TYR A 81 15.45 -16.82 0.96
N ASP A 82 15.71 -18.01 0.46
CA ASP A 82 15.73 -19.27 1.23
C ASP A 82 16.69 -19.27 2.43
N GLY A 83 17.78 -18.49 2.35
CA GLY A 83 18.76 -18.40 3.43
C GLY A 83 18.33 -17.58 4.64
N LEU A 84 17.34 -16.71 4.48
CA LEU A 84 16.91 -15.83 5.57
C LEU A 84 16.17 -16.58 6.69
N PRO A 85 15.20 -17.47 6.43
CA PRO A 85 14.52 -18.22 7.47
C PRO A 85 15.46 -19.14 8.27
N ALA A 86 16.52 -19.65 7.65
CA ALA A 86 17.52 -20.47 8.32
C ALA A 86 18.24 -19.72 9.44
N GLN A 87 18.46 -18.41 9.32
CA GLN A 87 19.06 -17.57 10.37
C GLN A 87 18.17 -17.46 11.62
N PHE A 88 16.88 -17.71 11.46
CA PHE A 88 15.88 -17.75 12.55
C PHE A 88 15.54 -19.19 12.99
N GLY A 89 16.40 -20.15 12.66
CA GLY A 89 16.24 -21.56 13.06
C GLY A 89 15.21 -22.38 12.26
N ARG A 90 14.71 -21.84 11.14
CA ARG A 90 13.72 -22.51 10.26
C ARG A 90 14.19 -22.55 8.82
N PRO A 91 15.08 -23.48 8.43
CA PRO A 91 15.51 -23.62 7.04
C PRO A 91 14.31 -24.05 6.17
N MET A 92 13.89 -23.19 5.27
CA MET A 92 12.77 -23.41 4.34
C MET A 92 12.88 -22.51 3.13
N PRO A 93 12.36 -22.91 1.97
CA PRO A 93 12.21 -21.99 0.84
C PRO A 93 11.29 -20.82 1.21
N ALA A 94 11.69 -19.62 0.82
CA ALA A 94 10.92 -18.42 1.10
C ALA A 94 10.96 -17.46 -0.08
N THR A 95 9.82 -16.84 -0.35
CA THR A 95 9.67 -15.74 -1.30
C THR A 95 8.70 -14.72 -0.74
N GLY A 96 8.84 -13.48 -1.14
CA GLY A 96 7.94 -12.41 -0.73
C GLY A 96 8.27 -11.10 -1.41
N PHE A 97 7.48 -10.09 -1.10
CA PHE A 97 7.67 -8.75 -1.65
C PHE A 97 7.21 -7.68 -0.65
N ALA A 98 7.67 -6.47 -0.88
CA ALA A 98 7.21 -5.26 -0.21
C ALA A 98 6.54 -4.36 -1.25
N LEU A 99 5.38 -3.82 -0.91
CA LEU A 99 4.61 -2.87 -1.71
C LEU A 99 4.61 -1.50 -1.02
N SER A 100 4.92 -0.44 -1.76
CA SER A 100 4.80 0.93 -1.28
C SER A 100 3.38 1.45 -1.47
N LEU A 101 2.61 1.55 -0.39
CA LEU A 101 1.25 2.13 -0.45
C LEU A 101 1.25 3.54 -1.01
N LYS A 102 2.23 4.36 -0.64
CA LYS A 102 2.37 5.72 -1.16
C LYS A 102 2.52 5.73 -2.67
N LEU A 103 3.42 4.92 -3.22
CA LEU A 103 3.64 4.85 -4.67
C LEU A 103 2.44 4.26 -5.40
N THR A 104 1.74 3.29 -4.77
CA THR A 104 0.51 2.72 -5.32
C THR A 104 -0.58 3.79 -5.44
N LEU A 105 -0.80 4.58 -4.39
CA LEU A 105 -1.76 5.68 -4.44
C LEU A 105 -1.39 6.71 -5.51
N MET A 106 -0.11 7.10 -5.58
CA MET A 106 0.37 8.03 -6.61
C MET A 106 0.17 7.49 -8.03
N ALA A 107 0.35 6.18 -8.24
CA ALA A 107 0.10 5.54 -9.54
C ALA A 107 -1.38 5.60 -9.91
N LEU A 108 -2.26 5.28 -8.97
CA LEU A 108 -3.71 5.31 -9.17
C LEU A 108 -4.21 6.74 -9.44
N GLU A 109 -3.73 7.73 -8.69
CA GLU A 109 -4.05 9.14 -8.92
C GLU A 109 -3.64 9.60 -10.34
N ARG A 110 -2.46 9.19 -10.82
CA ARG A 110 -2.01 9.48 -12.20
C ARG A 110 -2.84 8.78 -13.27
N GLN A 111 -3.47 7.66 -12.94
CA GLN A 111 -4.43 6.96 -13.80
C GLN A 111 -5.84 7.56 -13.75
N GLY A 112 -6.03 8.64 -12.97
CA GLY A 112 -7.31 9.36 -12.86
C GLY A 112 -8.22 8.86 -11.74
N GLU A 113 -7.76 7.92 -10.90
CA GLU A 113 -8.48 7.52 -9.72
C GLU A 113 -8.46 8.63 -8.67
N THR A 114 -9.61 8.93 -8.12
CA THR A 114 -9.75 9.95 -7.07
C THR A 114 -10.14 9.29 -5.75
N PHE A 115 -9.37 9.57 -4.72
CA PHE A 115 -9.62 9.07 -3.37
C PHE A 115 -10.13 10.21 -2.51
N ALA A 116 -11.43 10.32 -2.35
CA ALA A 116 -12.00 11.19 -1.33
C ALA A 116 -11.80 10.53 0.04
N PRO A 117 -11.27 11.23 1.05
CA PRO A 117 -11.26 10.70 2.40
C PRO A 117 -12.69 10.41 2.85
N PRO A 118 -12.91 9.32 3.61
CA PRO A 118 -14.24 9.01 4.11
C PRO A 118 -14.75 10.18 4.97
N VAL A 119 -15.94 10.66 4.62
CA VAL A 119 -16.64 11.71 5.40
C VAL A 119 -17.17 11.04 6.68
N PRO A 120 -16.82 11.55 7.88
CA PRO A 120 -17.36 11.02 9.12
C PRO A 120 -18.87 11.30 9.23
N ASP A 121 -19.59 10.40 9.88
CA ASP A 121 -21.00 10.63 10.19
C ASP A 121 -21.15 11.82 11.14
N VAL A 122 -20.24 11.92 12.12
CA VAL A 122 -20.26 12.95 13.16
C VAL A 122 -18.89 13.58 13.34
N ILE A 123 -18.84 14.90 13.35
CA ILE A 123 -17.72 15.66 13.91
C ILE A 123 -18.08 16.09 15.33
N LEU A 124 -17.14 15.88 16.25
CA LEU A 124 -17.30 16.19 17.67
C LEU A 124 -16.24 17.18 18.11
N SER A 125 -16.63 18.25 18.81
CA SER A 125 -15.71 19.12 19.53
C SER A 125 -16.25 19.46 20.92
N PHE A 126 -15.48 20.19 21.70
CA PHE A 126 -15.81 20.41 23.11
C PHE A 126 -15.20 21.71 23.66
N ALA A 127 -15.85 22.29 24.66
CA ALA A 127 -15.35 23.42 25.43
C ALA A 127 -14.11 23.01 26.26
N PRO A 128 -13.27 23.98 26.66
CA PRO A 128 -12.14 23.76 27.56
C PRO A 128 -12.51 22.89 28.76
N GLY A 129 -11.75 21.81 29.03
CA GLY A 129 -12.02 20.86 30.10
C GLY A 129 -12.94 19.68 29.70
N GLY A 130 -13.61 19.75 28.54
CA GLY A 130 -14.57 18.73 28.09
C GLY A 130 -13.97 17.49 27.42
N LEU A 131 -12.62 17.39 27.25
CA LEU A 131 -11.97 16.33 26.48
C LEU A 131 -12.36 14.91 26.95
N ARG A 132 -12.37 14.65 28.27
CA ARG A 132 -12.71 13.33 28.81
C ARG A 132 -14.12 12.91 28.44
N SER A 133 -15.08 13.83 28.56
CA SER A 133 -16.48 13.58 28.19
C SER A 133 -16.63 13.39 26.69
N ALA A 134 -15.92 14.18 25.90
CA ALA A 134 -15.89 14.06 24.44
C ALA A 134 -15.34 12.70 23.97
N ILE A 135 -14.24 12.23 24.55
CA ILE A 135 -13.67 10.90 24.27
C ILE A 135 -14.70 9.82 24.63
N ALA A 136 -15.29 9.88 25.83
CA ALA A 136 -16.27 8.88 26.27
C ALA A 136 -17.49 8.85 25.31
N TYR A 137 -17.99 9.99 24.92
CA TYR A 137 -19.10 10.08 23.99
C TYR A 137 -18.74 9.59 22.57
N ALA A 138 -17.54 9.92 22.09
CA ALA A 138 -17.05 9.40 20.82
C ALA A 138 -16.96 7.87 20.83
N HIS A 139 -16.53 7.26 21.93
CA HIS A 139 -16.53 5.81 22.09
C HIS A 139 -17.94 5.24 22.02
N GLN A 140 -18.90 5.82 22.76
CA GLN A 140 -20.29 5.35 22.73
C GLN A 140 -20.90 5.39 21.32
N LEU A 141 -20.59 6.43 20.54
CA LEU A 141 -21.04 6.52 19.16
C LEU A 141 -20.39 5.47 18.26
N ARG A 142 -19.08 5.28 18.40
CA ARG A 142 -18.34 4.26 17.63
C ARG A 142 -18.80 2.84 17.95
N ASP A 143 -19.11 2.54 19.21
CA ASP A 143 -19.66 1.24 19.64
C ASP A 143 -21.02 0.94 18.98
N LYS A 144 -21.74 1.99 18.56
CA LYS A 144 -22.98 1.89 17.77
C LYS A 144 -22.73 1.87 16.24
N GLY A 145 -21.48 1.84 15.80
CA GLY A 145 -21.11 1.81 14.39
C GLY A 145 -21.05 3.17 13.70
N VAL A 146 -21.13 4.28 14.45
CA VAL A 146 -21.06 5.64 13.91
C VAL A 146 -19.62 6.06 13.72
N SER A 147 -19.28 6.56 12.54
CA SER A 147 -17.95 7.13 12.25
C SER A 147 -17.83 8.50 12.88
N VAL A 148 -16.87 8.70 13.80
CA VAL A 148 -16.72 9.94 14.56
C VAL A 148 -15.31 10.51 14.40
N ALA A 149 -15.22 11.76 13.94
CA ALA A 149 -14.00 12.57 13.99
C ALA A 149 -14.05 13.49 15.24
N LEU A 150 -13.11 13.29 16.16
CA LEU A 150 -12.95 14.17 17.32
C LEU A 150 -11.96 15.28 16.96
N LEU A 151 -12.44 16.51 16.94
CA LEU A 151 -11.68 17.70 16.55
C LEU A 151 -11.42 18.59 17.78
N TYR A 152 -10.28 19.23 17.78
CA TYR A 152 -9.84 20.07 18.91
C TYR A 152 -9.99 21.54 18.57
N GLY A 153 -10.46 22.34 19.56
CA GLY A 153 -10.40 23.81 19.50
C GLY A 153 -11.40 24.46 18.54
N LEU A 154 -12.40 23.70 18.07
CA LEU A 154 -13.48 24.26 17.26
C LEU A 154 -14.63 24.72 18.14
N THR A 155 -15.24 25.82 17.76
CA THR A 155 -16.49 26.33 18.31
C THR A 155 -17.69 25.59 17.74
N ALA A 156 -18.87 25.75 18.35
CA ALA A 156 -20.13 25.23 17.82
C ALA A 156 -20.44 25.77 16.41
N GLU A 157 -20.18 27.07 16.19
CA GLU A 157 -20.39 27.72 14.89
C GLU A 157 -19.50 27.15 13.78
N GLU A 158 -18.22 26.93 14.07
CA GLU A 158 -17.29 26.31 13.10
C GLU A 158 -17.68 24.85 12.77
N LEU A 159 -18.24 24.11 13.73
CA LEU A 159 -18.80 22.78 13.49
C LEU A 159 -20.01 22.82 12.56
N HIS A 160 -20.92 23.78 12.75
CA HIS A 160 -22.07 23.97 11.87
C HIS A 160 -21.63 24.23 10.42
N GLN A 161 -20.67 25.13 10.22
CA GLN A 161 -20.12 25.45 8.90
C GLN A 161 -19.54 24.21 8.20
N ARG A 162 -18.89 23.31 8.95
CA ARG A 162 -18.33 22.06 8.39
C ARG A 162 -19.41 21.07 7.99
N VAL A 163 -20.53 21.00 8.69
CA VAL A 163 -21.68 20.20 8.28
C VAL A 163 -22.32 20.78 7.02
N ASP A 164 -22.47 22.11 6.97
CA ASP A 164 -23.03 22.80 5.80
C ASP A 164 -22.14 22.67 4.56
N SER A 165 -20.82 22.59 4.74
CA SER A 165 -19.87 22.31 3.66
C SER A 165 -19.79 20.81 3.24
N GLY A 166 -20.49 19.93 3.95
CA GLY A 166 -20.53 18.50 3.65
C GLY A 166 -19.35 17.70 4.22
N GLU A 167 -18.59 18.27 5.15
CA GLU A 167 -17.46 17.58 5.80
C GLU A 167 -17.90 16.53 6.84
N ALA A 168 -19.16 16.54 7.24
CA ALA A 168 -19.82 15.52 8.07
C ALA A 168 -21.33 15.56 7.88
N SER A 169 -22.04 14.48 8.28
CA SER A 169 -23.50 14.46 8.27
C SER A 169 -24.10 15.17 9.47
N ALA A 170 -23.37 15.21 10.58
CA ALA A 170 -23.80 15.87 11.83
C ALA A 170 -22.58 16.40 12.61
N ALA A 171 -22.86 17.35 13.50
CA ALA A 171 -21.89 17.85 14.46
C ALA A 171 -22.44 17.77 15.88
N VAL A 172 -21.54 17.57 16.83
CA VAL A 172 -21.86 17.63 18.27
C VAL A 172 -20.81 18.50 18.97
N TYR A 173 -21.26 19.48 19.71
CA TYR A 173 -20.42 20.29 20.57
C TYR A 173 -20.75 20.01 22.04
N LEU A 174 -19.74 19.66 22.82
CA LEU A 174 -19.89 19.40 24.24
C LEU A 174 -19.46 20.63 25.05
N ASN A 175 -20.44 21.23 25.78
CA ASN A 175 -20.20 22.30 26.71
C ASN A 175 -20.62 21.85 28.13
N GLY A 176 -19.67 21.34 28.90
CA GLY A 176 -19.94 20.69 30.17
C GLY A 176 -20.79 19.40 29.99
N SER A 177 -22.03 19.42 30.54
CA SER A 177 -23.00 18.33 30.38
C SER A 177 -24.02 18.60 29.28
N VAL A 178 -23.89 19.69 28.55
CA VAL A 178 -24.80 20.07 27.46
C VAL A 178 -24.22 19.59 26.14
N PHE A 179 -25.06 18.95 25.34
CA PHE A 179 -24.75 18.46 23.99
C PHE A 179 -25.53 19.34 23.01
N GLU A 180 -24.81 20.15 22.24
CA GLU A 180 -25.38 20.89 21.13
C GLU A 180 -25.16 20.06 19.86
N GLN A 181 -26.27 19.62 19.27
CA GLN A 181 -26.24 18.80 18.06
C GLN A 181 -26.75 19.59 16.87
N TYR A 182 -26.08 19.44 15.71
CA TYR A 182 -26.47 20.05 14.44
C TYR A 182 -26.39 19.01 13.31
N GLY A 183 -27.26 19.18 12.30
CA GLY A 183 -27.33 18.26 11.16
C GLY A 183 -28.28 17.09 11.38
N LYS A 184 -27.97 15.94 10.77
CA LYS A 184 -28.81 14.73 10.91
C LYS A 184 -28.84 14.26 12.37
N ALA A 185 -30.02 13.79 12.81
CA ALA A 185 -30.13 13.18 14.14
C ALA A 185 -29.16 11.99 14.26
N VAL A 186 -28.31 12.02 15.27
CA VAL A 186 -27.29 10.99 15.48
C VAL A 186 -27.87 9.81 16.25
N PHE A 187 -28.98 10.03 16.99
CA PHE A 187 -29.91 9.00 17.64
C PHE A 187 -31.13 9.68 18.27
#